data_d1228d4a4f8cfb12e582b57d966dbb45
#
_entry.id   d1228d4a4f8cfb12e582b57d966dbb45
#
_cell.length_a   1.000
_cell.length_b   1.000
_cell.length_c   1.000
_cell.angle_alpha   90.00
_cell.angle_beta   90.00
_cell.angle_gamma   90.00
#
_symmetry.space_group_name_H-M   'P 1'
#
loop_
_entity.id
_entity.type
_entity.pdbx_description
1 polymer ?
#
loop_
_entity_poly.entity_id
_entity_poly.type
_entity_poly.pdbx_seq_one_letter_code
_entity_poly.pdbx_strand_id
1 'polypeptide(L)'
;RDKHVTGVQTCALPIYPRTVYPGLADADLDVPAEKLISLMESTRVDKAIVVPLGPEDHYLGEIIEQYPGRFAGVGCYDGSAPDQAKNLDDRINKSNIQGIRIGEVDASADTPDDPRQFSMFPLLEAMSERNLRVWFYAESRQVQLLEKVLDVLPQLVVVFNHCGFMVSLDNLTVDQHYRPHFTTEVPPPTLELLGRLAERPNTYIHFSGQYAFSHDPYPYPDMLPVADFIYNTFGPNRMLWASDFPWIAEQPGYAQQLALVDHLLPNLTQAERQQITGGTAASLFDF
;
A
#
# COMPACT_ATOMS: atom_id res chain seq x y z
N ARG A 1 10.06 12.74 26.61
CA ARG A 1 8.73 12.20 26.20
C ARG A 1 8.98 11.52 24.89
N ASP A 2 9.06 10.20 24.92
CA ASP A 2 9.23 9.37 23.74
C ASP A 2 8.03 9.59 22.82
N LYS A 3 8.29 10.21 21.66
CA LYS A 3 7.31 10.31 20.60
C LYS A 3 7.23 8.93 19.95
N HIS A 4 6.25 8.15 20.33
CA HIS A 4 5.96 6.91 19.64
C HIS A 4 5.41 7.26 18.26
N VAL A 5 6.11 6.86 17.22
CA VAL A 5 5.57 6.84 15.85
C VAL A 5 4.49 5.77 15.83
N THR A 6 3.23 6.16 15.79
CA THR A 6 2.09 5.26 15.99
C THR A 6 1.22 5.13 14.75
N GLY A 7 1.76 5.12 13.55
CA GLY A 7 0.95 4.79 12.40
C GLY A 7 1.56 5.23 11.09
N VAL A 8 1.57 4.30 10.17
CA VAL A 8 1.82 4.56 8.78
C VAL A 8 0.56 4.28 8.01
N GLN A 9 0.27 5.16 7.12
CA GLN A 9 -0.98 5.18 6.42
C GLN A 9 -0.76 5.08 4.93
N THR A 10 -1.46 4.14 4.28
CA THR A 10 -1.76 4.25 2.87
C THR A 10 -2.91 5.22 2.75
N CYS A 11 -2.65 6.44 2.29
CA CYS A 11 -3.68 7.38 1.93
C CYS A 11 -3.72 7.52 0.43
N ALA A 12 -4.86 7.23 -0.14
CA ALA A 12 -5.20 7.79 -1.40
C ALA A 12 -5.59 9.26 -1.13
N LEU A 13 -4.71 10.19 -1.49
CA LEU A 13 -5.09 11.60 -1.48
C LEU A 13 -5.99 11.89 -2.66
N PRO A 14 -7.05 12.68 -2.49
CA PRO A 14 -8.05 12.89 -3.51
C PRO A 14 -7.56 13.89 -4.54
N ILE A 15 -6.94 13.39 -5.57
CA ILE A 15 -6.85 14.12 -6.82
C ILE A 15 -7.66 13.32 -7.81
N TYR A 16 -8.95 13.69 -7.95
CA TYR A 16 -9.89 13.13 -8.91
C TYR A 16 -10.18 11.61 -8.80
N PRO A 17 -10.88 11.15 -7.74
CA PRO A 17 -11.32 9.75 -7.64
C PRO A 17 -12.27 9.31 -8.76
N ARG A 18 -12.79 10.27 -9.53
CA ARG A 18 -13.82 10.06 -10.57
C ARG A 18 -13.40 9.13 -11.70
N THR A 19 -12.10 8.90 -11.90
CA THR A 19 -11.59 8.07 -13.01
C THR A 19 -11.09 6.70 -12.59
N VAL A 20 -10.95 6.44 -11.28
CA VAL A 20 -10.25 5.24 -10.78
C VAL A 20 -11.18 4.03 -10.70
N TYR A 21 -12.43 4.24 -10.31
CA TYR A 21 -13.39 3.13 -10.19
C TYR A 21 -14.73 3.47 -10.87
N PRO A 22 -15.30 2.54 -11.67
CA PRO A 22 -16.66 2.68 -12.15
C PRO A 22 -17.63 2.84 -10.96
N GLY A 23 -18.52 3.83 -11.03
CA GLY A 23 -19.48 4.13 -9.96
C GLY A 23 -19.04 5.22 -8.97
N LEU A 24 -17.79 5.71 -9.04
CA LEU A 24 -17.33 6.87 -8.25
C LEU A 24 -17.51 8.21 -8.97
N ALA A 25 -17.94 8.20 -10.23
CA ALA A 25 -18.04 9.40 -11.09
C ALA A 25 -18.88 10.54 -10.50
N ASP A 26 -19.87 10.22 -9.65
CA ASP A 26 -20.81 11.17 -9.05
C ASP A 26 -20.51 11.51 -7.59
N ALA A 27 -19.48 10.89 -7.00
CA ALA A 27 -19.12 11.13 -5.62
C ALA A 27 -18.25 12.38 -5.48
N ASP A 28 -18.63 13.29 -4.59
CA ASP A 28 -17.78 14.39 -4.12
C ASP A 28 -16.84 13.83 -3.05
N LEU A 29 -15.71 13.29 -3.49
CA LEU A 29 -14.72 12.63 -2.62
C LEU A 29 -13.48 13.51 -2.38
N ASP A 30 -13.60 14.81 -2.55
CA ASP A 30 -12.52 15.74 -2.17
C ASP A 30 -12.27 15.64 -0.65
N VAL A 31 -11.15 15.01 -0.30
CA VAL A 31 -10.77 14.80 1.09
C VAL A 31 -9.41 15.44 1.31
N PRO A 32 -9.36 16.69 1.80
CA PRO A 32 -8.12 17.42 1.97
C PRO A 32 -7.22 16.81 3.05
N ALA A 33 -5.91 17.11 2.98
CA ALA A 33 -4.92 16.61 3.94
C ALA A 33 -5.27 16.96 5.39
N GLU A 34 -5.94 18.09 5.63
CA GLU A 34 -6.40 18.53 6.95
C GLU A 34 -7.37 17.53 7.61
N LYS A 35 -8.25 16.90 6.82
CA LYS A 35 -9.14 15.85 7.34
C LYS A 35 -8.35 14.64 7.81
N LEU A 36 -7.34 14.25 7.04
CA LEU A 36 -6.43 13.18 7.44
C LEU A 36 -5.68 13.54 8.72
N ILE A 37 -5.09 14.74 8.80
CA ILE A 37 -4.36 15.23 9.98
C ILE A 37 -5.26 15.21 11.20
N SER A 38 -6.50 15.69 11.09
CA SER A 38 -7.47 15.66 12.20
C SER A 38 -7.75 14.24 12.70
N LEU A 39 -7.88 13.26 11.81
CA LEU A 39 -8.06 11.85 12.17
C LEU A 39 -6.80 11.25 12.82
N MET A 40 -5.63 11.57 12.28
CA MET A 40 -4.35 11.16 12.85
C MET A 40 -4.16 11.70 14.27
N GLU A 41 -4.44 12.99 14.49
CA GLU A 41 -4.33 13.61 15.81
C GLU A 41 -5.31 13.02 16.83
N SER A 42 -6.55 12.77 16.43
CA SER A 42 -7.56 12.16 17.27
C SER A 42 -7.20 10.74 17.73
N THR A 43 -6.36 10.04 16.96
CA THR A 43 -5.94 8.65 17.21
C THR A 43 -4.47 8.52 17.61
N ARG A 44 -3.75 9.65 17.76
CA ARG A 44 -2.32 9.71 18.10
C ARG A 44 -1.42 9.04 17.06
N VAL A 45 -1.79 9.17 15.80
CA VAL A 45 -0.92 8.81 14.67
C VAL A 45 -0.08 10.02 14.31
N ASP A 46 1.23 9.92 14.46
CA ASP A 46 2.13 11.07 14.31
C ASP A 46 2.49 11.33 12.85
N LYS A 47 2.61 10.28 12.04
CA LYS A 47 3.14 10.35 10.68
C LYS A 47 2.34 9.45 9.72
N ALA A 48 2.39 9.76 8.42
CA ALA A 48 1.75 8.93 7.41
C ALA A 48 2.59 8.86 6.12
N ILE A 49 2.54 7.71 5.45
CA ILE A 49 2.97 7.60 4.07
C ILE A 49 1.73 7.83 3.21
N VAL A 50 1.83 8.73 2.26
CA VAL A 50 0.72 9.12 1.40
C VAL A 50 1.01 8.76 -0.05
N VAL A 51 -0.03 8.29 -0.75
CA VAL A 51 0.04 7.91 -2.16
C VAL A 51 -1.17 8.48 -2.90
N PRO A 52 -1.01 9.14 -4.06
CA PRO A 52 -2.14 9.63 -4.83
C PRO A 52 -2.89 8.47 -5.50
N LEU A 53 -4.11 8.68 -5.93
CA LEU A 53 -4.87 7.71 -6.74
C LEU A 53 -4.45 7.73 -8.22
N GLY A 54 -3.86 8.82 -8.68
CA GLY A 54 -3.37 9.01 -10.03
C GLY A 54 -1.88 9.35 -10.07
N PRO A 55 -1.32 9.61 -11.27
CA PRO A 55 0.12 9.84 -11.45
C PRO A 55 0.60 11.25 -11.06
N GLU A 56 -0.28 12.10 -10.52
CA GLU A 56 0.02 13.48 -10.18
C GLU A 56 0.75 13.59 -8.85
N ASP A 57 2.06 13.67 -8.89
CA ASP A 57 2.90 13.76 -7.66
C ASP A 57 2.97 15.17 -7.07
N HIS A 58 2.56 16.23 -7.79
CA HIS A 58 2.75 17.62 -7.34
C HIS A 58 2.12 17.89 -5.97
N TYR A 59 0.92 17.35 -5.72
CA TYR A 59 0.25 17.51 -4.44
C TYR A 59 1.01 16.82 -3.28
N LEU A 60 1.74 15.73 -3.55
CA LEU A 60 2.60 15.12 -2.53
C LEU A 60 3.68 16.08 -2.08
N GLY A 61 4.36 16.74 -3.04
CA GLY A 61 5.38 17.75 -2.72
C GLY A 61 4.81 18.89 -1.89
N GLU A 62 3.65 19.41 -2.27
CA GLU A 62 2.96 20.50 -1.56
C GLU A 62 2.64 20.14 -0.11
N ILE A 63 2.03 18.97 0.15
CA ILE A 63 1.67 18.58 1.52
C ILE A 63 2.89 18.21 2.38
N ILE A 64 3.94 17.64 1.80
CA ILE A 64 5.18 17.35 2.51
C ILE A 64 5.86 18.66 2.94
N GLU A 65 5.88 19.66 2.07
CA GLU A 65 6.41 20.99 2.38
C GLU A 65 5.54 21.73 3.42
N GLN A 66 4.22 21.64 3.29
CA GLN A 66 3.27 22.31 4.19
C GLN A 66 3.29 21.70 5.61
N TYR A 67 3.54 20.40 5.74
CA TYR A 67 3.52 19.68 7.02
C TYR A 67 4.84 18.92 7.27
N PRO A 68 5.96 19.63 7.50
CA PRO A 68 7.28 19.05 7.65
C PRO A 68 7.33 17.98 8.74
N GLY A 69 7.90 16.81 8.41
CA GLY A 69 8.05 15.72 9.36
C GLY A 69 6.78 14.90 9.62
N ARG A 70 5.68 15.18 8.90
CA ARG A 70 4.41 14.45 9.05
C ARG A 70 4.17 13.44 7.94
N PHE A 71 4.68 13.69 6.73
CA PHE A 71 4.37 12.86 5.55
C PHE A 71 5.63 12.38 4.84
N ALA A 72 5.56 11.16 4.31
CA ALA A 72 6.45 10.62 3.29
C ALA A 72 5.62 10.29 2.04
N GLY A 73 6.16 10.53 0.85
CA GLY A 73 5.44 10.38 -0.41
C GLY A 73 5.76 9.07 -1.13
N VAL A 74 4.74 8.42 -1.67
CA VAL A 74 4.85 7.36 -2.68
C VAL A 74 4.06 7.80 -3.91
N GLY A 75 4.73 7.95 -5.05
CA GLY A 75 4.07 8.31 -6.31
C GLY A 75 3.32 7.12 -6.93
N CYS A 76 2.59 7.37 -8.02
CA CYS A 76 2.01 6.31 -8.84
C CYS A 76 2.74 6.16 -10.16
N TYR A 77 2.74 4.93 -10.68
CA TYR A 77 3.15 4.68 -12.06
C TYR A 77 2.19 5.38 -13.02
N ASP A 78 2.74 6.05 -14.03
CA ASP A 78 1.98 6.70 -15.11
C ASP A 78 2.22 5.95 -16.43
N GLY A 79 1.31 5.07 -16.80
CA GLY A 79 1.42 4.29 -18.04
C GLY A 79 1.40 5.16 -19.32
N SER A 80 1.01 6.44 -19.23
CA SER A 80 1.00 7.38 -20.36
C SER A 80 2.31 8.15 -20.54
N ALA A 81 3.13 8.26 -19.49
CA ALA A 81 4.37 9.01 -19.54
C ALA A 81 5.53 8.16 -20.13
N PRO A 82 6.27 8.69 -21.09
CA PRO A 82 7.43 8.01 -21.62
C PRO A 82 8.59 7.98 -20.62
N ASP A 83 9.46 6.98 -20.75
CA ASP A 83 10.75 6.93 -20.05
C ASP A 83 10.71 7.20 -18.53
N GLN A 84 9.79 6.56 -17.80
CA GLN A 84 9.60 6.74 -16.36
C GLN A 84 10.91 6.58 -15.55
N ALA A 85 11.77 5.65 -15.96
CA ALA A 85 13.08 5.46 -15.34
C ALA A 85 13.98 6.68 -15.46
N LYS A 86 13.95 7.38 -16.60
CA LYS A 86 14.74 8.60 -16.83
C LYS A 86 14.21 9.80 -16.06
N ASN A 87 12.90 9.86 -15.87
CA ASN A 87 12.24 10.99 -15.18
C ASN A 87 12.20 10.81 -13.64
N LEU A 88 12.73 9.71 -13.14
CA LEU A 88 12.62 9.34 -11.74
C LEU A 88 13.30 10.34 -10.80
N ASP A 89 14.49 10.82 -11.16
CA ASP A 89 15.22 11.81 -10.36
C ASP A 89 14.49 13.15 -10.31
N ASP A 90 13.85 13.54 -11.39
CA ASP A 90 13.00 14.74 -11.45
C ASP A 90 11.80 14.63 -10.52
N ARG A 91 11.14 13.47 -10.48
CA ARG A 91 10.01 13.19 -9.59
C ARG A 91 10.44 13.21 -8.13
N ILE A 92 11.58 12.56 -7.81
CA ILE A 92 12.16 12.57 -6.46
C ILE A 92 12.42 14.03 -6.02
N ASN A 93 13.11 14.81 -6.86
CA ASN A 93 13.51 16.17 -6.52
C ASN A 93 12.32 17.14 -6.37
N LYS A 94 11.25 16.96 -7.16
CA LYS A 94 10.09 17.86 -7.17
C LYS A 94 9.05 17.50 -6.11
N SER A 95 8.86 16.22 -5.85
CA SER A 95 7.74 15.72 -5.03
C SER A 95 8.17 14.90 -3.83
N ASN A 96 9.49 14.79 -3.60
CA ASN A 96 10.07 14.05 -2.47
C ASN A 96 9.51 12.62 -2.33
N ILE A 97 9.27 11.93 -3.46
CA ILE A 97 8.77 10.56 -3.43
C ILE A 97 9.88 9.59 -2.99
N GLN A 98 9.53 8.63 -2.18
CA GLN A 98 10.41 7.57 -1.67
C GLN A 98 10.02 6.19 -2.16
N GLY A 99 9.03 6.12 -3.05
CA GLY A 99 8.56 4.90 -3.68
C GLY A 99 7.59 5.18 -4.81
N ILE A 100 7.21 4.13 -5.52
CA ILE A 100 6.19 4.19 -6.58
C ILE A 100 5.22 3.01 -6.40
N ARG A 101 3.91 3.30 -6.48
CA ARG A 101 2.87 2.28 -6.56
C ARG A 101 2.76 1.78 -7.99
N ILE A 102 2.87 0.45 -8.14
CA ILE A 102 2.89 -0.27 -9.41
C ILE A 102 1.87 -1.41 -9.34
N GLY A 103 1.09 -1.58 -10.38
CA GLY A 103 0.11 -2.69 -10.52
C GLY A 103 0.48 -3.69 -11.63
N GLU A 104 1.63 -3.51 -12.26
CA GLU A 104 2.04 -4.32 -13.40
C GLU A 104 3.55 -4.47 -13.44
N VAL A 105 4.04 -5.62 -13.91
CA VAL A 105 5.47 -5.90 -14.14
C VAL A 105 5.74 -6.05 -15.61
N ASP A 106 4.83 -6.67 -16.35
CA ASP A 106 4.90 -6.82 -17.79
C ASP A 106 3.51 -6.83 -18.43
N ALA A 107 3.33 -5.88 -19.39
CA ALA A 107 2.10 -5.72 -20.17
C ALA A 107 2.05 -6.59 -21.42
N SER A 108 3.15 -7.28 -21.75
CA SER A 108 3.27 -8.04 -23.02
C SER A 108 2.27 -9.20 -23.06
N ALA A 109 1.67 -9.42 -24.22
CA ALA A 109 0.83 -10.60 -24.46
C ALA A 109 1.68 -11.88 -24.39
N ASP A 110 2.89 -11.83 -24.97
CA ASP A 110 3.90 -12.86 -24.90
C ASP A 110 4.99 -12.43 -23.91
N THR A 111 4.84 -12.85 -22.67
CA THR A 111 5.79 -12.53 -21.59
C THR A 111 7.16 -13.17 -21.88
N PRO A 112 8.24 -12.38 -21.92
CA PRO A 112 9.58 -12.93 -22.08
C PRO A 112 9.98 -13.86 -20.93
N ASP A 113 10.90 -14.80 -21.20
CA ASP A 113 11.44 -15.70 -20.15
C ASP A 113 12.40 -14.94 -19.21
N ASP A 114 13.23 -14.07 -19.78
CA ASP A 114 14.18 -13.25 -19.00
C ASP A 114 13.48 -12.04 -18.41
N PRO A 115 13.44 -11.90 -17.07
CA PRO A 115 12.78 -10.78 -16.40
C PRO A 115 13.39 -9.40 -16.76
N ARG A 116 14.63 -9.36 -17.26
CA ARG A 116 15.26 -8.12 -17.72
C ARG A 116 14.63 -7.55 -19.00
N GLN A 117 13.80 -8.35 -19.67
CA GLN A 117 13.06 -7.96 -20.86
C GLN A 117 11.61 -7.52 -20.55
N PHE A 118 11.16 -7.62 -19.29
CA PHE A 118 9.85 -7.15 -18.89
C PHE A 118 9.71 -5.63 -19.07
N SER A 119 8.56 -5.18 -19.50
CA SER A 119 8.31 -3.77 -19.83
C SER A 119 8.62 -2.81 -18.67
N MET A 120 8.40 -3.24 -17.41
CA MET A 120 8.67 -2.45 -16.22
C MET A 120 10.08 -2.62 -15.64
N PHE A 121 10.89 -3.56 -16.17
CA PHE A 121 12.21 -3.85 -15.60
C PHE A 121 13.12 -2.60 -15.51
N PRO A 122 13.21 -1.72 -16.55
CA PRO A 122 14.06 -0.53 -16.46
C PRO A 122 13.67 0.42 -15.30
N LEU A 123 12.36 0.53 -15.01
CA LEU A 123 11.90 1.34 -13.87
C LEU A 123 12.22 0.65 -12.53
N LEU A 124 11.98 -0.65 -12.42
CA LEU A 124 12.27 -1.42 -11.21
C LEU A 124 13.77 -1.44 -10.87
N GLU A 125 14.63 -1.55 -11.88
CA GLU A 125 16.09 -1.44 -11.75
C GLU A 125 16.50 -0.04 -11.27
N ALA A 126 15.98 1.02 -11.91
CA ALA A 126 16.23 2.40 -11.51
C ALA A 126 15.72 2.72 -10.08
N MET A 127 14.60 2.15 -9.67
CA MET A 127 14.09 2.24 -8.31
C MET A 127 15.01 1.51 -7.31
N SER A 128 15.46 0.32 -7.67
CA SER A 128 16.40 -0.46 -6.84
C SER A 128 17.71 0.28 -6.61
N GLU A 129 18.30 0.87 -7.64
CA GLU A 129 19.53 1.67 -7.56
C GLU A 129 19.40 2.89 -6.63
N ARG A 130 18.21 3.48 -6.57
CA ARG A 130 17.88 4.66 -5.73
C ARG A 130 17.30 4.32 -4.37
N ASN A 131 17.24 3.04 -4.03
CA ASN A 131 16.63 2.55 -2.79
C ASN A 131 15.18 3.05 -2.61
N LEU A 132 14.40 3.12 -3.70
CA LEU A 132 12.97 3.44 -3.67
C LEU A 132 12.16 2.17 -3.41
N ARG A 133 11.01 2.33 -2.74
CA ARG A 133 10.10 1.23 -2.39
C ARG A 133 9.08 1.05 -3.50
N VAL A 134 8.87 -0.20 -3.90
CA VAL A 134 7.75 -0.59 -4.77
C VAL A 134 6.54 -0.86 -3.88
N TRP A 135 5.45 -0.12 -4.04
CA TRP A 135 4.16 -0.50 -3.50
C TRP A 135 3.42 -1.29 -4.55
N PHE A 136 3.17 -2.56 -4.26
CA PHE A 136 2.70 -3.50 -5.25
C PHE A 136 1.29 -3.96 -4.96
N TYR A 137 0.39 -3.75 -5.91
CA TYR A 137 -0.99 -4.22 -5.85
C TYR A 137 -1.43 -4.67 -7.25
N ALA A 138 -1.52 -5.96 -7.46
CA ALA A 138 -1.70 -6.54 -8.77
C ALA A 138 -2.36 -7.94 -8.70
N GLU A 139 -2.80 -8.43 -9.84
CA GLU A 139 -3.25 -9.81 -10.02
C GLU A 139 -2.11 -10.81 -9.84
N SER A 140 -2.46 -12.06 -9.53
CA SER A 140 -1.50 -13.15 -9.26
C SER A 140 -0.48 -13.38 -10.38
N ARG A 141 -0.86 -13.18 -11.65
CA ARG A 141 0.07 -13.26 -12.78
C ARG A 141 1.22 -12.26 -12.64
N GLN A 142 0.90 -11.00 -12.35
CA GLN A 142 1.91 -9.95 -12.20
C GLN A 142 2.79 -10.16 -10.96
N VAL A 143 2.22 -10.72 -9.89
CA VAL A 143 2.97 -11.11 -8.68
C VAL A 143 3.96 -12.24 -8.98
N GLN A 144 3.58 -13.23 -9.81
CA GLN A 144 4.51 -14.27 -10.26
C GLN A 144 5.65 -13.73 -11.14
N LEU A 145 5.38 -12.71 -11.96
CA LEU A 145 6.42 -12.02 -12.71
C LEU A 145 7.35 -11.21 -11.81
N LEU A 146 6.80 -10.56 -10.78
CA LEU A 146 7.60 -9.87 -9.77
C LEU A 146 8.53 -10.84 -9.02
N GLU A 147 8.08 -12.07 -8.75
CA GLU A 147 8.94 -13.11 -8.15
C GLU A 147 10.21 -13.34 -8.98
N LYS A 148 10.10 -13.42 -10.31
CA LYS A 148 11.25 -13.53 -11.22
C LYS A 148 12.14 -12.27 -11.21
N VAL A 149 11.55 -11.09 -11.10
CA VAL A 149 12.32 -9.84 -10.98
C VAL A 149 13.13 -9.82 -9.70
N LEU A 150 12.57 -10.27 -8.58
CA LEU A 150 13.27 -10.32 -7.29
C LEU A 150 14.42 -11.32 -7.27
N ASP A 151 14.46 -12.30 -8.16
CA ASP A 151 15.61 -13.20 -8.33
C ASP A 151 16.81 -12.50 -8.97
N VAL A 152 16.60 -11.45 -9.77
CA VAL A 152 17.66 -10.66 -10.43
C VAL A 152 17.89 -9.30 -9.78
N LEU A 153 16.95 -8.80 -9.00
CA LEU A 153 17.05 -7.56 -8.21
C LEU A 153 16.76 -7.87 -6.72
N PRO A 154 17.58 -8.67 -6.03
CA PRO A 154 17.29 -9.13 -4.67
C PRO A 154 17.27 -8.03 -3.61
N GLN A 155 17.84 -6.84 -3.92
CA GLN A 155 17.83 -5.67 -3.04
C GLN A 155 16.57 -4.80 -3.20
N LEU A 156 15.74 -5.03 -4.23
CA LEU A 156 14.53 -4.26 -4.46
C LEU A 156 13.55 -4.43 -3.27
N VAL A 157 13.18 -3.31 -2.65
CA VAL A 157 12.24 -3.32 -1.53
C VAL A 157 10.81 -3.28 -2.06
N VAL A 158 10.01 -4.28 -1.70
CA VAL A 158 8.61 -4.40 -2.14
C VAL A 158 7.69 -4.44 -0.93
N VAL A 159 6.65 -3.62 -0.96
CA VAL A 159 5.55 -3.62 0.02
C VAL A 159 4.29 -4.05 -0.69
N PHE A 160 3.76 -5.23 -0.35
CA PHE A 160 2.49 -5.72 -0.87
C PHE A 160 1.32 -5.01 -0.21
N ASN A 161 0.39 -4.48 -1.00
CA ASN A 161 -0.79 -3.80 -0.46
C ASN A 161 -1.83 -4.79 0.07
N HIS A 162 -2.70 -4.30 0.94
CA HIS A 162 -3.98 -4.89 1.35
C HIS A 162 -3.88 -6.39 1.72
N CYS A 163 -3.09 -6.70 2.75
CA CYS A 163 -2.90 -8.07 3.22
C CYS A 163 -2.42 -9.05 2.13
N GLY A 164 -1.85 -8.52 1.02
CA GLY A 164 -1.35 -9.35 -0.09
C GLY A 164 -2.43 -9.99 -0.96
N PHE A 165 -3.68 -9.52 -0.88
CA PHE A 165 -4.71 -9.97 -1.80
C PHE A 165 -4.36 -9.63 -3.24
N MET A 166 -4.51 -10.60 -4.13
CA MET A 166 -4.18 -10.51 -5.55
C MET A 166 -5.48 -10.60 -6.35
N VAL A 167 -6.13 -9.46 -6.55
CA VAL A 167 -7.47 -9.39 -7.14
C VAL A 167 -7.47 -8.68 -8.49
N SER A 168 -8.43 -9.04 -9.35
CA SER A 168 -8.73 -8.30 -10.56
C SER A 168 -9.72 -7.17 -10.28
N LEU A 169 -9.55 -6.04 -10.96
CA LEU A 169 -10.51 -4.95 -10.94
C LEU A 169 -11.88 -5.34 -11.53
N ASP A 170 -11.93 -6.42 -12.33
CA ASP A 170 -13.19 -6.95 -12.85
C ASP A 170 -14.12 -7.47 -11.74
N ASN A 171 -13.55 -7.80 -10.58
CA ASN A 171 -14.28 -8.28 -9.41
C ASN A 171 -14.65 -7.15 -8.43
N LEU A 172 -14.39 -5.90 -8.80
CA LEU A 172 -14.65 -4.73 -7.98
C LEU A 172 -16.12 -4.35 -8.01
N THR A 173 -16.66 -4.10 -6.83
CA THR A 173 -17.95 -3.39 -6.63
C THR A 173 -17.75 -2.21 -5.69
N VAL A 174 -18.65 -1.26 -5.69
CA VAL A 174 -18.62 -0.08 -4.81
C VAL A 174 -19.89 -0.07 -3.98
N ASP A 175 -19.76 0.06 -2.67
CA ASP A 175 -20.91 0.07 -1.75
C ASP A 175 -21.56 1.48 -1.65
N GLN A 176 -22.62 1.57 -0.83
CA GLN A 176 -23.35 2.81 -0.59
C GLN A 176 -22.52 3.92 0.09
N HIS A 177 -21.34 3.58 0.65
CA HIS A 177 -20.39 4.50 1.27
C HIS A 177 -19.19 4.78 0.33
N TYR A 178 -19.34 4.45 -0.95
CA TYR A 178 -18.29 4.58 -1.99
C TYR A 178 -17.00 3.80 -1.69
N ARG A 179 -17.08 2.72 -0.87
CA ARG A 179 -15.93 1.89 -0.59
C ARG A 179 -15.79 0.76 -1.62
N PRO A 180 -14.57 0.46 -2.06
CA PRO A 180 -14.33 -0.68 -2.92
C PRO A 180 -14.51 -2.00 -2.17
N HIS A 181 -15.15 -2.98 -2.81
CA HIS A 181 -15.25 -4.35 -2.37
C HIS A 181 -14.91 -5.30 -3.49
N PHE A 182 -14.21 -6.37 -3.18
CA PHE A 182 -13.81 -7.39 -4.14
C PHE A 182 -14.47 -8.72 -3.81
N THR A 183 -15.05 -9.36 -4.84
CA THR A 183 -15.54 -10.73 -4.70
C THR A 183 -14.34 -11.68 -4.79
N THR A 184 -13.96 -12.26 -3.68
CA THR A 184 -12.83 -13.21 -3.58
C THR A 184 -13.06 -14.19 -2.45
N GLU A 185 -12.33 -15.31 -2.43
CA GLU A 185 -12.31 -16.21 -1.29
C GLU A 185 -11.52 -15.62 -0.13
N VAL A 186 -11.92 -15.92 1.10
CA VAL A 186 -11.21 -15.55 2.34
C VAL A 186 -11.04 -16.78 3.21
N PRO A 187 -9.81 -17.27 3.45
CA PRO A 187 -8.51 -16.78 2.92
C PRO A 187 -8.38 -16.98 1.40
N PRO A 188 -7.64 -16.10 0.70
CA PRO A 188 -7.46 -16.26 -0.74
C PRO A 188 -6.52 -17.44 -1.06
N PRO A 189 -6.73 -18.15 -2.17
CA PRO A 189 -5.86 -19.27 -2.58
C PRO A 189 -4.43 -18.82 -2.93
N THR A 190 -4.20 -17.52 -3.07
CA THR A 190 -2.92 -16.92 -3.40
C THR A 190 -1.96 -16.76 -2.20
N LEU A 191 -2.36 -17.17 -0.99
CA LEU A 191 -1.49 -17.09 0.20
C LEU A 191 -0.20 -17.91 0.05
N GLU A 192 -0.22 -19.03 -0.65
CA GLU A 192 0.99 -19.82 -0.91
C GLU A 192 2.04 -19.02 -1.72
N LEU A 193 1.60 -18.32 -2.77
CA LEU A 193 2.48 -17.44 -3.54
C LEU A 193 3.05 -16.30 -2.67
N LEU A 194 2.21 -15.70 -1.86
CA LEU A 194 2.64 -14.67 -0.90
C LEU A 194 3.67 -15.23 0.10
N GLY A 195 3.50 -16.46 0.55
CA GLY A 195 4.44 -17.16 1.44
C GLY A 195 5.84 -17.31 0.82
N ARG A 196 5.92 -17.72 -0.46
CA ARG A 196 7.21 -17.80 -1.16
C ARG A 196 7.89 -16.44 -1.33
N LEU A 197 7.10 -15.39 -1.58
CA LEU A 197 7.64 -14.04 -1.67
C LEU A 197 8.16 -13.53 -0.33
N ALA A 198 7.54 -13.91 0.77
CA ALA A 198 7.97 -13.56 2.12
C ALA A 198 9.31 -14.20 2.55
N GLU A 199 9.79 -15.24 1.85
CA GLU A 199 11.14 -15.79 2.06
C GLU A 199 12.24 -14.79 1.70
N ARG A 200 11.92 -13.77 0.90
CA ARG A 200 12.84 -12.70 0.54
C ARG A 200 12.85 -11.61 1.63
N PRO A 201 14.00 -11.24 2.19
CA PRO A 201 14.07 -10.34 3.35
C PRO A 201 13.57 -8.90 3.06
N ASN A 202 13.60 -8.49 1.79
CA ASN A 202 13.20 -7.13 1.36
C ASN A 202 11.72 -7.04 0.94
N THR A 203 10.90 -8.02 1.29
CA THR A 203 9.46 -8.00 1.06
C THR A 203 8.73 -7.68 2.36
N TYR A 204 7.76 -6.79 2.25
CA TYR A 204 6.94 -6.25 3.33
C TYR A 204 5.48 -6.33 2.94
N ILE A 205 4.58 -6.14 3.91
CA ILE A 205 3.15 -6.23 3.67
C ILE A 205 2.36 -5.18 4.45
N HIS A 206 1.40 -4.55 3.78
CA HIS A 206 0.43 -3.69 4.45
C HIS A 206 -0.67 -4.53 5.13
N PHE A 207 -0.84 -4.30 6.40
CA PHE A 207 -2.00 -4.77 7.17
C PHE A 207 -3.15 -3.77 6.99
N SER A 208 -3.86 -3.89 5.88
CA SER A 208 -4.91 -2.95 5.46
C SER A 208 -5.92 -3.60 4.51
N GLY A 209 -6.99 -2.88 4.16
CA GLY A 209 -7.95 -3.29 3.14
C GLY A 209 -8.94 -4.35 3.60
N GLN A 210 -8.97 -4.73 4.88
CA GLN A 210 -9.81 -5.82 5.39
C GLN A 210 -11.29 -5.61 5.03
N TYR A 211 -11.78 -4.37 5.06
CA TYR A 211 -13.15 -4.03 4.70
C TYR A 211 -13.50 -4.35 3.24
N ALA A 212 -12.50 -4.35 2.36
CA ALA A 212 -12.69 -4.57 0.93
C ALA A 212 -12.79 -6.05 0.54
N PHE A 213 -12.31 -6.96 1.40
CA PHE A 213 -12.23 -8.40 1.12
C PHE A 213 -13.10 -9.25 2.04
N SER A 214 -13.33 -8.80 3.27
CA SER A 214 -14.11 -9.54 4.25
C SER A 214 -15.57 -9.70 3.82
N HIS A 215 -16.13 -10.89 4.07
CA HIS A 215 -17.54 -11.20 3.94
C HIS A 215 -18.32 -10.93 5.23
N ASP A 216 -17.60 -10.73 6.34
CA ASP A 216 -18.18 -10.47 7.65
C ASP A 216 -18.18 -8.97 7.97
N PRO A 217 -19.09 -8.50 8.83
CA PRO A 217 -19.05 -7.12 9.32
C PRO A 217 -17.82 -6.90 10.21
N TYR A 218 -17.48 -5.60 10.43
CA TYR A 218 -16.45 -5.22 11.40
C TYR A 218 -16.66 -5.95 12.75
N PRO A 219 -15.61 -6.51 13.36
CA PRO A 219 -14.18 -6.40 13.07
C PRO A 219 -13.61 -7.47 12.11
N TYR A 220 -14.39 -7.97 11.16
CA TYR A 220 -13.96 -8.84 10.07
C TYR A 220 -13.36 -10.19 10.54
N PRO A 221 -14.09 -11.01 11.32
CA PRO A 221 -13.53 -12.22 11.93
C PRO A 221 -13.09 -13.28 10.92
N ASP A 222 -13.64 -13.29 9.71
CA ASP A 222 -13.21 -14.15 8.61
C ASP A 222 -11.78 -13.84 8.12
N MET A 223 -11.24 -12.65 8.46
CA MET A 223 -9.86 -12.26 8.17
C MET A 223 -8.83 -12.79 9.18
N LEU A 224 -9.25 -13.43 10.29
CA LEU A 224 -8.32 -14.00 11.28
C LEU A 224 -7.30 -14.96 10.67
N PRO A 225 -7.66 -15.94 9.81
CA PRO A 225 -6.68 -16.83 9.19
C PRO A 225 -5.66 -16.10 8.30
N VAL A 226 -6.09 -15.03 7.63
CA VAL A 226 -5.20 -14.19 6.81
C VAL A 226 -4.23 -13.40 7.69
N ALA A 227 -4.72 -12.81 8.76
CA ALA A 227 -3.91 -12.06 9.73
C ALA A 227 -2.85 -12.97 10.37
N ASP A 228 -3.24 -14.16 10.83
CA ASP A 228 -2.34 -15.16 11.40
C ASP A 228 -1.28 -15.60 10.38
N PHE A 229 -1.67 -15.87 9.14
CA PHE A 229 -0.73 -16.24 8.09
C PHE A 229 0.32 -15.13 7.86
N ILE A 230 -0.13 -13.89 7.71
CA ILE A 230 0.76 -12.73 7.48
C ILE A 230 1.72 -12.56 8.65
N TYR A 231 1.21 -12.59 9.88
CA TYR A 231 2.02 -12.44 11.07
C TYR A 231 3.09 -13.54 11.19
N ASN A 232 2.72 -14.80 10.97
CA ASN A 232 3.65 -15.93 11.06
C ASN A 232 4.68 -15.94 9.92
N THR A 233 4.35 -15.36 8.75
CA THR A 233 5.18 -15.43 7.55
C THR A 233 6.11 -14.21 7.43
N PHE A 234 5.60 -13.00 7.66
CA PHE A 234 6.39 -11.76 7.56
C PHE A 234 6.97 -11.33 8.91
N GLY A 235 6.29 -11.65 9.99
CA GLY A 235 6.62 -11.15 11.32
C GLY A 235 6.37 -9.63 11.48
N PRO A 236 6.33 -9.13 12.72
CA PRO A 236 5.99 -7.73 13.00
C PRO A 236 6.95 -6.72 12.37
N ASN A 237 8.21 -7.09 12.13
CA ASN A 237 9.23 -6.23 11.54
C ASN A 237 9.05 -6.00 10.02
N ARG A 238 8.15 -6.73 9.37
CA ARG A 238 7.86 -6.60 7.94
C ARG A 238 6.38 -6.38 7.66
N MET A 239 5.59 -6.07 8.69
CA MET A 239 4.20 -5.67 8.59
C MET A 239 4.08 -4.16 8.82
N LEU A 240 3.26 -3.48 8.00
CA LEU A 240 2.94 -2.07 8.12
C LEU A 240 1.43 -1.91 8.23
N TRP A 241 0.95 -1.39 9.35
CA TRP A 241 -0.45 -0.98 9.42
C TRP A 241 -0.72 0.16 8.43
N ALA A 242 -1.84 0.07 7.72
CA ALA A 242 -2.28 1.13 6.83
C ALA A 242 -3.80 1.31 6.96
N SER A 243 -4.25 2.57 6.94
CA SER A 243 -5.67 2.89 7.11
C SER A 243 -6.49 2.68 5.85
N ASP A 244 -5.87 2.85 4.68
CA ASP A 244 -6.56 2.95 3.40
C ASP A 244 -7.58 4.12 3.36
N PHE A 245 -7.24 5.22 4.05
CA PHE A 245 -7.99 6.47 3.93
C PHE A 245 -7.99 6.98 2.48
N PRO A 246 -9.10 7.51 1.92
CA PRO A 246 -10.28 7.97 2.65
C PRO A 246 -11.40 6.93 2.82
N TRP A 247 -11.29 5.74 2.26
CA TRP A 247 -12.37 4.76 2.17
C TRP A 247 -12.95 4.37 3.52
N ILE A 248 -12.12 4.40 4.58
CA ILE A 248 -12.51 4.01 5.94
C ILE A 248 -12.95 5.20 6.81
N ALA A 249 -12.96 6.41 6.29
CA ALA A 249 -13.16 7.61 7.12
C ALA A 249 -14.50 7.62 7.87
N GLU A 250 -15.54 7.06 7.27
CA GLU A 250 -16.88 6.95 7.87
C GLU A 250 -17.15 5.56 8.44
N GLN A 251 -16.76 4.52 7.70
CA GLN A 251 -16.95 3.12 8.11
C GLN A 251 -15.72 2.28 7.73
N PRO A 252 -15.17 1.52 8.68
CA PRO A 252 -15.59 1.43 10.10
C PRO A 252 -15.24 2.68 10.91
N GLY A 253 -14.47 3.59 10.37
CA GLY A 253 -13.85 4.74 11.01
C GLY A 253 -12.34 4.54 11.21
N TYR A 254 -11.58 5.64 11.26
CA TYR A 254 -10.13 5.61 11.34
C TYR A 254 -9.62 4.92 12.61
N ALA A 255 -10.22 5.24 13.77
CA ALA A 255 -9.87 4.61 15.04
C ALA A 255 -10.19 3.09 15.05
N GLN A 256 -11.29 2.69 14.44
CA GLN A 256 -11.69 1.30 14.30
C GLN A 256 -10.73 0.55 13.37
N GLN A 257 -10.28 1.17 12.29
CA GLN A 257 -9.28 0.58 11.40
C GLN A 257 -7.93 0.36 12.12
N LEU A 258 -7.53 1.29 12.99
CA LEU A 258 -6.34 1.09 13.83
C LEU A 258 -6.53 -0.05 14.84
N ALA A 259 -7.72 -0.15 15.44
CA ALA A 259 -8.04 -1.20 16.39
C ALA A 259 -8.09 -2.61 15.78
N LEU A 260 -8.18 -2.75 14.45
CA LEU A 260 -8.14 -4.07 13.78
C LEU A 260 -6.84 -4.84 14.06
N VAL A 261 -5.73 -4.14 14.31
CA VAL A 261 -4.47 -4.80 14.72
C VAL A 261 -4.69 -5.63 16.00
N ASP A 262 -5.40 -5.06 16.99
CA ASP A 262 -5.68 -5.74 18.25
C ASP A 262 -6.79 -6.79 18.12
N HIS A 263 -7.77 -6.59 17.23
CA HIS A 263 -8.86 -7.54 17.01
C HIS A 263 -8.41 -8.79 16.24
N LEU A 264 -7.60 -8.61 15.21
CA LEU A 264 -7.19 -9.70 14.32
C LEU A 264 -5.87 -10.35 14.76
N LEU A 265 -5.08 -9.69 15.62
CA LEU A 265 -3.84 -10.19 16.20
C LEU A 265 -3.84 -10.01 17.72
N PRO A 266 -4.73 -10.70 18.46
CA PRO A 266 -4.98 -10.42 19.88
C PRO A 266 -3.82 -10.80 20.81
N ASN A 267 -2.85 -11.56 20.34
CA ASN A 267 -1.74 -12.07 21.15
C ASN A 267 -0.42 -11.29 20.98
N LEU A 268 -0.46 -10.14 20.30
CA LEU A 268 0.72 -9.29 20.13
C LEU A 268 1.24 -8.78 21.47
N THR A 269 2.55 -8.80 21.65
CA THR A 269 3.20 -7.99 22.68
C THR A 269 3.09 -6.51 22.34
N GLN A 270 3.25 -5.64 23.33
CA GLN A 270 3.25 -4.19 23.09
C GLN A 270 4.34 -3.78 22.08
N ALA A 271 5.50 -4.40 22.10
CA ALA A 271 6.59 -4.10 21.17
C ALA A 271 6.23 -4.48 19.73
N GLU A 272 5.63 -5.65 19.51
CA GLU A 272 5.18 -6.09 18.19
C GLU A 272 4.06 -5.19 17.65
N ARG A 273 3.09 -4.84 18.51
CA ARG A 273 2.06 -3.89 18.14
C ARG A 273 2.65 -2.55 17.69
N GLN A 274 3.59 -1.99 18.45
CA GLN A 274 4.27 -0.75 18.09
C GLN A 274 5.06 -0.89 16.78
N GLN A 275 5.67 -2.04 16.55
CA GLN A 275 6.40 -2.30 15.32
C GLN A 275 5.46 -2.30 14.10
N ILE A 276 4.33 -3.01 14.17
CA ILE A 276 3.33 -3.07 13.09
C ILE A 276 2.70 -1.70 12.86
N THR A 277 2.35 -0.98 13.93
CA THR A 277 1.60 0.29 13.82
C THR A 277 2.47 1.51 13.50
N GLY A 278 3.80 1.38 13.44
CA GLY A 278 4.64 2.51 13.09
C GLY A 278 6.13 2.21 12.92
N GLY A 279 6.71 1.31 13.73
CA GLY A 279 8.14 1.05 13.72
C GLY A 279 8.69 0.58 12.38
N THR A 280 8.02 -0.39 11.74
CA THR A 280 8.41 -0.91 10.42
C THR A 280 8.43 0.19 9.37
N ALA A 281 7.42 1.02 9.36
CA ALA A 281 7.34 2.11 8.41
C ALA A 281 8.38 3.20 8.66
N ALA A 282 8.62 3.54 9.91
CA ALA A 282 9.67 4.49 10.28
C ALA A 282 11.08 3.96 9.93
N SER A 283 11.25 2.64 9.81
CA SER A 283 12.51 2.05 9.34
C SER A 283 12.67 2.07 7.81
N LEU A 284 11.58 2.19 7.07
CA LEU A 284 11.56 2.18 5.61
C LEU A 284 11.51 3.57 4.99
N PHE A 285 10.93 4.57 5.66
CA PHE A 285 10.67 5.89 5.10
C PHE A 285 11.22 6.99 5.99
N ASP A 286 11.72 8.04 5.35
CA ASP A 286 12.14 9.29 5.99
C ASP A 286 10.97 10.30 5.99
N PHE A 287 10.80 10.99 7.13
CA PHE A 287 9.68 11.92 7.33
C PHE A 287 10.15 13.32 7.67
#